data_9557665685b1b7fa9757253ed1888ff9
#
_entry.id   9557665685b1b7fa9757253ed1888ff9
#
_cell.length_a   1.000
_cell.length_b   1.000
_cell.length_c   1.000
_cell.angle_alpha   90.00
_cell.angle_beta   90.00
_cell.angle_gamma   90.00
#
_symmetry.space_group_name_H-M   'P 1'
#
loop_
_entity.id
_entity.type
_entity.pdbx_description
1 polymer ?
#
loop_
_entity_poly.entity_id
_entity_poly.type
_entity_poly.pdbx_seq_one_letter_code
_entity_poly.pdbx_strand_id
1 'polypeptide(L)'
;MFIIRRIRAEDRVEWLRLRAALWPDHTPAELEAECAAMCAHPEREPVFVAERTAGGLCGVIELSIRGTAEGCSTSNVGYIEGWFVDPDLRGHGIGGALVRAGEAWAASAGCSEMASDTTSSYPVSPAAHKALGYEEVKAGYHFRKRLGAALKMK
;
A
#
# COMPACT_ATOMS: atom_id res chain seq x y z
N MET A 1 13.23 7.29 14.43
CA MET A 1 11.99 7.50 13.73
C MET A 1 12.01 6.93 12.33
N PHE A 2 11.28 7.54 11.38
CA PHE A 2 11.18 6.99 10.04
C PHE A 2 10.92 8.10 9.04
N ILE A 3 11.20 7.81 7.77
CA ILE A 3 10.91 8.71 6.63
C ILE A 3 10.13 7.92 5.60
N ILE A 4 9.04 8.51 5.06
CA ILE A 4 8.28 7.92 3.96
C ILE A 4 8.83 8.47 2.66
N ARG A 5 9.17 7.58 1.73
CA ARG A 5 9.68 7.95 0.43
C ARG A 5 9.41 6.88 -0.61
N ARG A 6 9.64 7.21 -1.87
CA ARG A 6 9.56 6.23 -2.96
C ARG A 6 10.68 5.19 -2.83
N ILE A 7 10.39 3.99 -3.34
CA ILE A 7 11.37 2.91 -3.44
C ILE A 7 12.55 3.33 -4.33
N ARG A 8 13.74 2.83 -4.02
CA ARG A 8 14.95 3.03 -4.80
C ARG A 8 15.53 1.67 -5.18
N ALA A 9 16.42 1.66 -6.19
CA ALA A 9 17.06 0.43 -6.64
C ALA A 9 17.81 -0.30 -5.52
N GLU A 10 18.47 0.45 -4.66
CA GLU A 10 19.24 -0.11 -3.55
C GLU A 10 18.39 -0.71 -2.43
N ASP A 11 17.08 -0.49 -2.46
CA ASP A 11 16.15 -1.04 -1.46
C ASP A 11 15.74 -2.48 -1.75
N ARG A 12 16.15 -3.07 -2.86
CA ARG A 12 15.60 -4.34 -3.35
C ARG A 12 15.65 -5.45 -2.31
N VAL A 13 16.76 -5.61 -1.61
CA VAL A 13 16.93 -6.68 -0.62
C VAL A 13 15.94 -6.51 0.54
N GLU A 14 15.82 -5.29 1.06
CA GLU A 14 14.89 -5.01 2.16
C GLU A 14 13.44 -5.09 1.71
N TRP A 15 13.15 -4.63 0.52
CA TRP A 15 11.80 -4.76 -0.06
C TRP A 15 11.39 -6.22 -0.18
N LEU A 16 12.27 -7.07 -0.69
CA LEU A 16 12.01 -8.51 -0.77
C LEU A 16 11.80 -9.13 0.60
N ARG A 17 12.54 -8.68 1.61
CA ARG A 17 12.35 -9.14 2.99
C ARG A 17 10.94 -8.82 3.48
N LEU A 18 10.49 -7.58 3.27
CA LEU A 18 9.14 -7.16 3.67
C LEU A 18 8.07 -7.94 2.91
N ARG A 19 8.26 -8.15 1.61
CA ARG A 19 7.32 -8.94 0.80
C ARG A 19 7.24 -10.39 1.26
N ALA A 20 8.36 -10.99 1.61
CA ALA A 20 8.38 -12.36 2.12
C ALA A 20 7.63 -12.47 3.46
N ALA A 21 7.70 -11.45 4.29
CA ALA A 21 6.96 -11.41 5.55
C ALA A 21 5.46 -11.24 5.31
N LEU A 22 5.07 -10.44 4.31
CA LEU A 22 3.67 -10.20 3.99
C LEU A 22 3.04 -11.40 3.28
N TRP A 23 3.77 -12.02 2.37
CA TRP A 23 3.29 -13.17 1.58
C TRP A 23 4.22 -14.37 1.75
N PRO A 24 4.17 -15.04 2.92
CA PRO A 24 5.09 -16.14 3.20
C PRO A 24 4.91 -17.36 2.30
N ASP A 25 3.78 -17.47 1.60
CA ASP A 25 3.51 -18.58 0.69
C ASP A 25 4.08 -18.37 -0.71
N HIS A 26 4.54 -17.16 -1.03
CA HIS A 26 5.18 -16.89 -2.31
C HIS A 26 6.62 -17.38 -2.31
N THR A 27 7.06 -17.92 -3.45
CA THR A 27 8.47 -18.31 -3.60
C THR A 27 9.35 -17.07 -3.80
N PRO A 28 10.66 -17.17 -3.50
CA PRO A 28 11.57 -16.05 -3.80
C PRO A 28 11.53 -15.62 -5.26
N ALA A 29 11.39 -16.56 -6.20
CA ALA A 29 11.31 -16.23 -7.62
C ALA A 29 10.05 -15.43 -7.96
N GLU A 30 8.91 -15.78 -7.35
CA GLU A 30 7.66 -15.04 -7.53
C GLU A 30 7.78 -13.62 -6.98
N LEU A 31 8.35 -13.46 -5.79
CA LEU A 31 8.54 -12.15 -5.19
C LEU A 31 9.44 -11.26 -6.04
N GLU A 32 10.54 -11.82 -6.56
CA GLU A 32 11.46 -11.10 -7.44
C GLU A 32 10.77 -10.63 -8.72
N ALA A 33 10.02 -11.52 -9.36
CA ALA A 33 9.32 -11.21 -10.59
C ALA A 33 8.30 -10.09 -10.40
N GLU A 34 7.60 -10.11 -9.27
CA GLU A 34 6.62 -9.07 -8.95
C GLU A 34 7.29 -7.71 -8.71
N CYS A 35 8.43 -7.69 -8.02
CA CYS A 35 9.21 -6.47 -7.86
C CYS A 35 9.63 -5.89 -9.21
N ALA A 36 10.14 -6.75 -10.10
CA ALA A 36 10.57 -6.34 -11.42
C ALA A 36 9.41 -5.75 -12.24
N ALA A 37 8.23 -6.37 -12.15
CA ALA A 37 7.04 -5.90 -12.85
C ALA A 37 6.62 -4.50 -12.38
N MET A 38 6.63 -4.27 -11.07
CA MET A 38 6.30 -2.96 -10.51
C MET A 38 7.33 -1.90 -10.91
N CYS A 39 8.61 -2.24 -10.90
CA CYS A 39 9.66 -1.31 -11.29
C CYS A 39 9.58 -0.91 -12.77
N ALA A 40 8.96 -1.72 -13.61
CA ALA A 40 8.77 -1.42 -15.02
C ALA A 40 7.74 -0.31 -15.26
N HIS A 41 6.83 -0.07 -14.29
CA HIS A 41 5.74 0.89 -14.41
C HIS A 41 5.60 1.76 -13.16
N PRO A 42 6.62 2.54 -12.81
CA PRO A 42 6.65 3.24 -11.52
C PRO A 42 5.56 4.32 -11.37
N GLU A 43 5.01 4.82 -12.48
CA GLU A 43 3.95 5.84 -12.42
C GLU A 43 2.59 5.24 -12.15
N ARG A 44 2.33 4.02 -12.59
CA ARG A 44 1.05 3.35 -12.37
C ARG A 44 1.08 2.37 -11.21
N GLU A 45 2.26 1.92 -10.83
CA GLU A 45 2.45 0.94 -9.76
C GLU A 45 3.56 1.40 -8.81
N PRO A 46 3.38 2.57 -8.18
CA PRO A 46 4.41 3.10 -7.29
C PRO A 46 4.50 2.30 -6.01
N VAL A 47 5.68 2.35 -5.41
CA VAL A 47 5.95 1.73 -4.12
C VAL A 47 6.52 2.80 -3.19
N PHE A 48 5.91 2.95 -2.03
CA PHE A 48 6.43 3.82 -0.98
C PHE A 48 6.94 2.95 0.15
N VAL A 49 7.99 3.41 0.79
CA VAL A 49 8.62 2.70 1.90
C VAL A 49 8.80 3.61 3.09
N ALA A 50 8.88 3.01 4.26
CA ALA A 50 9.28 3.70 5.48
C ALA A 50 10.71 3.29 5.79
N GLU A 51 11.60 4.26 5.79
CA GLU A 51 13.01 4.06 6.08
C GLU A 51 13.29 4.38 7.54
N ARG A 52 13.97 3.47 8.23
CA ARG A 52 14.38 3.70 9.61
C ARG A 52 15.49 4.74 9.66
N THR A 53 15.51 5.57 10.68
CA THR A 53 16.61 6.52 10.90
C THR A 53 17.96 5.80 11.00
N ALA A 54 17.97 4.62 11.60
CA ALA A 54 19.18 3.82 11.76
C ALA A 54 19.57 3.02 10.50
N GLY A 55 18.78 3.15 9.43
CA GLY A 55 19.00 2.40 8.18
C GLY A 55 18.10 1.19 8.05
N GLY A 56 17.88 0.77 6.80
CA GLY A 56 16.96 -0.31 6.47
C GLY A 56 15.52 0.17 6.43
N LEU A 57 14.65 -0.69 5.94
CA LEU A 57 13.22 -0.39 5.81
C LEU A 57 12.43 -1.02 6.95
N CYS A 58 11.32 -0.40 7.31
CA CYS A 58 10.41 -0.96 8.31
C CYS A 58 8.96 -1.05 7.83
N GLY A 59 8.68 -0.62 6.61
CA GLY A 59 7.35 -0.71 6.06
C GLY A 59 7.33 -0.47 4.58
N VAL A 60 6.24 -0.92 3.94
CA VAL A 60 6.06 -0.81 2.50
C VAL A 60 4.57 -0.71 2.18
N ILE A 61 4.24 0.04 1.15
CA ILE A 61 2.94 0.02 0.52
C ILE A 61 3.15 -0.05 -1.00
N GLU A 62 2.48 -1.00 -1.63
CA GLU A 62 2.49 -1.21 -3.06
C GLU A 62 1.13 -0.81 -3.61
N LEU A 63 1.13 -0.03 -4.66
CA LEU A 63 -0.08 0.61 -5.17
C LEU A 63 -0.24 0.36 -6.66
N SER A 64 -1.47 0.50 -7.13
CA SER A 64 -1.77 0.45 -8.56
C SER A 64 -2.99 1.32 -8.86
N ILE A 65 -3.31 1.46 -10.14
CA ILE A 65 -4.60 2.02 -10.57
C ILE A 65 -5.34 0.90 -11.28
N ARG A 66 -6.52 0.58 -10.77
CA ARG A 66 -7.40 -0.42 -11.36
C ARG A 66 -8.54 0.25 -12.11
N GLY A 67 -8.98 -0.36 -13.21
CA GLY A 67 -10.12 0.14 -13.96
C GLY A 67 -11.41 0.13 -13.16
N THR A 68 -11.59 -0.92 -12.34
CA THR A 68 -12.74 -1.05 -11.45
C THR A 68 -12.28 -1.67 -10.13
N ALA A 69 -13.03 -1.44 -9.08
CA ALA A 69 -12.79 -2.08 -7.79
C ALA A 69 -14.11 -2.30 -7.08
N GLU A 70 -14.16 -3.33 -6.26
CA GLU A 70 -15.36 -3.74 -5.52
C GLU A 70 -15.88 -2.57 -4.67
N GLY A 71 -17.15 -2.23 -4.83
CA GLY A 71 -17.79 -1.16 -4.07
C GLY A 71 -17.48 0.25 -4.54
N CYS A 72 -16.65 0.42 -5.54
CA CYS A 72 -16.34 1.72 -6.11
C CYS A 72 -17.22 2.04 -7.32
N SER A 73 -17.52 3.32 -7.51
CA SER A 73 -18.41 3.78 -8.58
C SER A 73 -17.65 4.45 -9.73
N THR A 74 -16.38 4.75 -9.56
CA THR A 74 -15.58 5.38 -10.61
C THR A 74 -14.70 4.36 -11.31
N SER A 75 -14.25 4.68 -12.51
CA SER A 75 -13.15 3.98 -13.17
C SER A 75 -11.84 4.64 -12.76
N ASN A 76 -10.72 3.93 -12.91
CA ASN A 76 -9.40 4.39 -12.45
C ASN A 76 -9.39 4.63 -10.94
N VAL A 77 -9.49 3.54 -10.20
CA VAL A 77 -9.48 3.54 -8.74
C VAL A 77 -8.05 3.29 -8.26
N GLY A 78 -7.56 4.11 -7.34
CA GLY A 78 -6.30 3.83 -6.65
C GLY A 78 -6.47 2.56 -5.81
N TYR A 79 -5.47 1.69 -5.80
CA TYR A 79 -5.60 0.40 -5.13
C TYR A 79 -4.37 0.07 -4.29
N ILE A 80 -4.62 -0.33 -3.05
CA ILE A 80 -3.57 -0.82 -2.17
C ILE A 80 -3.40 -2.31 -2.44
N GLU A 81 -2.31 -2.66 -3.13
CA GLU A 81 -2.02 -4.04 -3.48
C GLU A 81 -1.30 -4.80 -2.36
N GLY A 82 -0.47 -4.10 -1.61
CA GLY A 82 0.23 -4.66 -0.46
C GLY A 82 0.56 -3.57 0.55
N TRP A 83 0.51 -3.92 1.83
CA TRP A 83 0.71 -2.94 2.91
C TRP A 83 1.21 -3.70 4.14
N PHE A 84 2.43 -3.38 4.57
CA PHE A 84 3.08 -4.11 5.66
C PHE A 84 3.99 -3.19 6.47
N VAL A 85 3.99 -3.37 7.77
CA VAL A 85 4.90 -2.71 8.71
C VAL A 85 5.54 -3.78 9.57
N ASP A 86 6.85 -3.69 9.78
CA ASP A 86 7.55 -4.63 10.65
C ASP A 86 6.89 -4.66 12.03
N PRO A 87 6.72 -5.85 12.62
CA PRO A 87 5.99 -5.99 13.89
C PRO A 87 6.54 -5.16 15.04
N ASP A 88 7.85 -4.94 15.09
CA ASP A 88 8.49 -4.19 16.17
C ASP A 88 8.14 -2.69 16.16
N LEU A 89 7.67 -2.19 15.02
CA LEU A 89 7.34 -0.77 14.87
C LEU A 89 5.84 -0.52 14.61
N ARG A 90 5.00 -1.52 14.77
CA ARG A 90 3.54 -1.31 14.68
C ARG A 90 3.06 -0.46 15.85
N GLY A 91 2.00 0.32 15.61
CA GLY A 91 1.48 1.22 16.61
C GLY A 91 2.22 2.55 16.73
N HIS A 92 3.11 2.86 15.79
CA HIS A 92 3.88 4.11 15.77
C HIS A 92 3.47 5.05 14.63
N GLY A 93 2.36 4.76 13.95
CA GLY A 93 1.84 5.62 12.89
C GLY A 93 2.44 5.40 11.51
N ILE A 94 3.32 4.40 11.35
CA ILE A 94 4.00 4.14 10.08
C ILE A 94 3.01 3.67 9.02
N GLY A 95 2.14 2.73 9.37
CA GLY A 95 1.13 2.21 8.45
C GLY A 95 0.23 3.31 7.92
N GLY A 96 -0.25 4.18 8.79
CA GLY A 96 -1.08 5.32 8.39
C GLY A 96 -0.33 6.30 7.49
N ALA A 97 0.95 6.56 7.79
CA ALA A 97 1.76 7.45 6.97
C ALA A 97 1.97 6.89 5.55
N LEU A 98 2.17 5.58 5.44
CA LEU A 98 2.27 4.91 4.14
C LEU A 98 0.96 5.03 3.35
N VAL A 99 -0.17 4.79 3.99
CA VAL A 99 -1.48 4.91 3.33
C VAL A 99 -1.73 6.34 2.86
N ARG A 100 -1.41 7.34 3.70
CA ARG A 100 -1.58 8.74 3.30
C ARG A 100 -0.71 9.10 2.10
N ALA A 101 0.51 8.58 2.02
CA ALA A 101 1.35 8.79 0.84
C ALA A 101 0.71 8.18 -0.41
N GLY A 102 0.14 6.99 -0.28
CA GLY A 102 -0.58 6.33 -1.36
C GLY A 102 -1.82 7.11 -1.79
N GLU A 103 -2.59 7.60 -0.84
CA GLU A 103 -3.78 8.41 -1.12
C GLU A 103 -3.44 9.70 -1.85
N ALA A 104 -2.37 10.38 -1.42
CA ALA A 104 -1.91 11.60 -2.07
C ALA A 104 -1.47 11.33 -3.51
N TRP A 105 -0.75 10.22 -3.73
CA TRP A 105 -0.39 9.81 -5.08
C TRP A 105 -1.61 9.54 -5.94
N ALA A 106 -2.56 8.76 -5.43
CA ALA A 106 -3.77 8.42 -6.18
C ALA A 106 -4.58 9.67 -6.55
N ALA A 107 -4.73 10.60 -5.62
CA ALA A 107 -5.41 11.86 -5.88
C ALA A 107 -4.67 12.67 -6.96
N SER A 108 -3.34 12.71 -6.91
CA SER A 108 -2.52 13.38 -7.94
C SER A 108 -2.68 12.74 -9.31
N ALA A 109 -2.92 11.43 -9.35
CA ALA A 109 -3.15 10.69 -10.58
C ALA A 109 -4.60 10.82 -11.09
N GLY A 110 -5.44 11.59 -10.42
CA GLY A 110 -6.83 11.83 -10.82
C GLY A 110 -7.84 10.86 -10.23
N CYS A 111 -7.43 9.99 -9.32
CA CYS A 111 -8.35 9.06 -8.68
C CYS A 111 -9.17 9.78 -7.61
N SER A 112 -10.47 9.50 -7.55
CA SER A 112 -11.36 10.03 -6.51
C SER A 112 -11.77 8.97 -5.49
N GLU A 113 -11.34 7.74 -5.70
CA GLU A 113 -11.57 6.63 -4.77
C GLU A 113 -10.30 5.83 -4.61
N MET A 114 -10.13 5.26 -3.41
CA MET A 114 -9.04 4.36 -3.07
C MET A 114 -9.65 3.08 -2.55
N ALA A 115 -9.17 1.94 -2.99
CA ALA A 115 -9.70 0.65 -2.57
C ALA A 115 -8.59 -0.27 -2.09
N SER A 116 -8.98 -1.30 -1.36
CA SER A 116 -8.06 -2.28 -0.82
C SER A 116 -8.82 -3.55 -0.51
N ASP A 117 -8.11 -4.64 -0.31
CA ASP A 117 -8.69 -5.89 0.18
C ASP A 117 -7.75 -6.55 1.18
N THR A 118 -8.27 -7.52 1.89
CA THR A 118 -7.50 -8.37 2.77
C THR A 118 -8.19 -9.72 2.89
N THR A 119 -7.60 -10.63 3.64
CA THR A 119 -8.18 -11.95 3.88
C THR A 119 -8.18 -12.25 5.38
N SER A 120 -8.83 -13.35 5.76
CA SER A 120 -8.85 -13.81 7.16
C SER A 120 -7.45 -14.17 7.69
N SER A 121 -6.46 -14.30 6.82
CA SER A 121 -5.07 -14.53 7.24
C SER A 121 -4.45 -13.31 7.90
N TYR A 122 -5.07 -12.14 7.80
CA TYR A 122 -4.57 -10.88 8.36
C TYR A 122 -5.64 -10.29 9.30
N PRO A 123 -5.81 -10.86 10.50
CA PRO A 123 -6.97 -10.55 11.35
C PRO A 123 -7.03 -9.10 11.85
N VAL A 124 -5.91 -8.38 11.91
CA VAL A 124 -5.91 -6.98 12.34
C VAL A 124 -6.15 -6.00 11.19
N SER A 125 -6.09 -6.46 9.94
CA SER A 125 -6.16 -5.60 8.77
C SER A 125 -7.51 -4.86 8.63
N PRO A 126 -8.68 -5.50 8.85
CA PRO A 126 -9.95 -4.76 8.77
C PRO A 126 -10.02 -3.56 9.72
N ALA A 127 -9.57 -3.73 10.97
CA ALA A 127 -9.57 -2.63 11.94
C ALA A 127 -8.61 -1.52 11.50
N ALA A 128 -7.45 -1.89 10.96
CA ALA A 128 -6.47 -0.92 10.47
C ALA A 128 -7.04 -0.09 9.31
N HIS A 129 -7.75 -0.73 8.38
CA HIS A 129 -8.43 -0.02 7.29
C HIS A 129 -9.49 0.94 7.82
N LYS A 130 -10.34 0.48 8.73
CA LYS A 130 -11.40 1.30 9.30
C LYS A 130 -10.86 2.50 10.05
N ALA A 131 -9.76 2.33 10.77
CA ALA A 131 -9.12 3.42 11.51
C ALA A 131 -8.64 4.54 10.58
N LEU A 132 -8.38 4.24 9.32
CA LEU A 132 -7.94 5.21 8.32
C LEU A 132 -9.09 5.73 7.44
N GLY A 133 -10.33 5.42 7.80
CA GLY A 133 -11.51 5.93 7.11
C GLY A 133 -11.97 5.09 5.94
N TYR A 134 -11.49 3.86 5.82
CA TYR A 134 -11.97 2.94 4.79
C TYR A 134 -13.23 2.23 5.26
N GLU A 135 -14.16 2.03 4.33
CA GLU A 135 -15.42 1.33 4.57
C GLU A 135 -15.36 -0.07 3.98
N GLU A 136 -15.86 -1.04 4.72
CA GLU A 136 -16.05 -2.38 4.19
C GLU A 136 -17.27 -2.34 3.27
N VAL A 137 -17.11 -2.72 2.01
CA VAL A 137 -18.12 -2.41 0.97
C VAL A 137 -18.87 -3.63 0.46
N LYS A 138 -18.48 -4.85 0.83
CA LYS A 138 -19.16 -6.04 0.37
C LYS A 138 -18.76 -7.24 1.20
N ALA A 139 -19.47 -8.37 0.97
CA ALA A 139 -19.07 -9.65 1.53
C ALA A 139 -17.60 -9.94 1.22
N GLY A 140 -16.83 -10.26 2.24
CA GLY A 140 -15.38 -10.36 2.15
C GLY A 140 -14.73 -9.10 2.70
N TYR A 141 -13.45 -8.95 2.45
CA TYR A 141 -12.65 -7.89 3.06
C TYR A 141 -12.20 -6.89 2.01
N HIS A 142 -13.19 -6.19 1.40
CA HIS A 142 -12.95 -5.13 0.43
C HIS A 142 -13.24 -3.78 1.08
N PHE A 143 -12.37 -2.81 0.84
CA PHE A 143 -12.45 -1.49 1.47
C PHE A 143 -12.34 -0.40 0.42
N ARG A 144 -13.07 0.68 0.63
CA ARG A 144 -13.09 1.84 -0.24
C ARG A 144 -12.96 3.11 0.60
N LYS A 145 -12.33 4.12 0.02
CA LYS A 145 -12.33 5.46 0.57
C LYS A 145 -12.46 6.47 -0.57
N ARG A 146 -13.34 7.44 -0.40
CA ARG A 146 -13.42 8.59 -1.32
C ARG A 146 -12.36 9.60 -0.91
N LEU A 147 -11.62 10.08 -1.90
CA LEU A 147 -10.54 11.02 -1.65
C LEU A 147 -11.09 12.43 -1.75
N GLY A 148 -10.76 13.27 -0.77
CA GLY A 148 -11.25 14.63 -0.70
C GLY A 148 -10.51 15.56 -1.66
N ALA A 149 -11.14 16.71 -1.95
CA ALA A 149 -10.56 17.74 -2.81
C ALA A 149 -9.22 18.25 -2.28
N ALA A 150 -9.04 18.29 -0.97
CA ALA A 150 -7.79 18.77 -0.36
C ALA A 150 -6.58 17.94 -0.77
N LEU A 151 -6.75 16.62 -0.96
CA LEU A 151 -5.66 15.74 -1.41
C LEU A 151 -5.27 16.02 -2.86
N LYS A 152 -6.22 16.43 -3.68
CA LYS A 152 -5.98 16.71 -5.10
C LYS A 152 -5.17 17.99 -5.32
N MET A 153 -5.10 18.84 -4.32
CA MET A 153 -4.39 20.13 -4.40
C MET A 153 -2.91 20.01 -4.07
N LYS A 154 -2.50 18.85 -3.61
CA LYS A 154 -1.11 18.60 -3.31
C LYS A 154 -0.33 18.25 -4.57
#